data_51f072e5d4408d8fefe2c1585ca70bd3
#
_entry.id   51f072e5d4408d8fefe2c1585ca70bd3
#
_cell.length_a   1.000
_cell.length_b   1.000
_cell.length_c   1.000
_cell.angle_alpha   90.00
_cell.angle_beta   90.00
_cell.angle_gamma   90.00
#
_symmetry.space_group_name_H-M   'P 1'
#
loop_
_entity.id
_entity.type
_entity.pdbx_description
1 polymer ?
#
loop_
_entity_poly.entity_id
_entity_poly.type
_entity_poly.pdbx_seq_one_letter_code
_entity_poly.pdbx_strand_id
1 'polypeptide(L)'
;MTESVIRSNGSSLPASKRAARRIIQRAFVLTGRDRQLRQRLREARLTTLWIVEDWDLVWTVTIDRGKIAFQRRPAKHPDLTISWQTAREFLSSARESASPQSRLELAGNLELRRVASHLLKSFLSHLGHVLRNPVDGAGESLL
;
A
#
# COMPACT_ATOMS: atom_id res chain seq x y z
N MET A 1 -9.45 14.67 27.38
CA MET A 1 -9.25 14.50 26.80
C MET A 1 -8.98 14.50 26.07
N THR A 2 -8.91 14.68 26.10
CA THR A 2 -8.63 14.77 25.25
C THR A 2 -8.10 14.06 24.31
N GLU A 3 -7.94 13.00 24.32
CA GLU A 3 -7.40 12.27 23.35
C GLU A 3 -8.07 12.35 22.13
N SER A 4 -9.22 12.73 22.18
CA SER A 4 -9.96 12.97 20.98
C SER A 4 -9.24 13.99 20.17
N VAL A 5 -8.56 14.85 20.82
CA VAL A 5 -7.81 15.84 20.13
C VAL A 5 -6.77 15.25 19.25
N ILE A 6 -6.19 14.21 19.71
CA ILE A 6 -5.15 13.59 18.95
C ILE A 6 -5.62 13.11 17.64
N ARG A 7 -6.81 12.60 17.63
CA ARG A 7 -7.29 12.11 16.41
C ARG A 7 -7.68 13.17 15.50
N SER A 8 -8.01 14.28 16.07
CA SER A 8 -8.53 15.36 15.28
C SER A 8 -7.52 15.89 14.32
N ASN A 9 -6.31 15.54 14.43
CA ASN A 9 -5.35 16.01 13.47
C ASN A 9 -5.61 15.40 12.11
N GLY A 10 -6.76 14.88 11.89
CA GLY A 10 -7.16 14.46 10.58
C GLY A 10 -6.45 13.25 10.09
N SER A 11 -5.54 12.80 10.85
CA SER A 11 -4.80 11.67 10.42
C SER A 11 -5.25 10.48 11.18
N SER A 12 -6.48 10.51 11.58
CA SER A 12 -7.06 9.39 12.27
C SER A 12 -7.02 8.17 11.39
N LEU A 13 -6.61 7.08 11.96
CA LEU A 13 -6.61 5.82 11.28
C LEU A 13 -8.04 5.32 11.17
N PRO A 14 -8.31 4.48 10.18
CA PRO A 14 -9.66 3.90 10.06
C PRO A 14 -10.04 3.18 11.34
N ALA A 15 -11.29 3.33 11.73
CA ALA A 15 -11.77 2.75 12.97
C ALA A 15 -11.90 1.25 12.89
N SER A 16 -11.99 0.68 11.70
CA SER A 16 -12.20 -0.74 11.54
C SER A 16 -11.29 -1.33 10.49
N LYS A 17 -11.04 -2.60 10.64
CA LYS A 17 -10.29 -3.36 9.66
C LYS A 17 -10.98 -3.33 8.30
N ARG A 18 -12.31 -3.37 8.30
CA ARG A 18 -13.08 -3.34 7.07
C ARG A 18 -12.87 -2.03 6.31
N ALA A 19 -12.94 -0.91 7.03
CA ALA A 19 -12.72 0.39 6.43
C ALA A 19 -11.29 0.51 5.91
N ALA A 20 -10.34 0.04 6.67
CA ALA A 20 -8.95 0.07 6.27
C ALA A 20 -8.74 -0.74 4.98
N ARG A 21 -9.36 -1.91 4.90
CA ARG A 21 -9.24 -2.74 3.71
C ARG A 21 -9.76 -2.02 2.47
N ARG A 22 -10.88 -1.33 2.61
CA ARG A 22 -11.46 -0.59 1.49
C ARG A 22 -10.56 0.57 1.07
N ILE A 23 -9.98 1.26 2.03
CA ILE A 23 -9.06 2.34 1.77
C ILE A 23 -7.81 1.84 1.05
N ILE A 24 -7.26 0.73 1.53
CA ILE A 24 -6.07 0.15 0.92
C ILE A 24 -6.36 -0.31 -0.50
N GLN A 25 -7.50 -0.91 -0.74
CA GLN A 25 -7.87 -1.34 -2.08
C GLN A 25 -8.01 -0.15 -3.02
N ARG A 26 -8.57 0.94 -2.54
CA ARG A 26 -8.66 2.15 -3.35
C ARG A 26 -7.28 2.66 -3.72
N ALA A 27 -6.34 2.61 -2.78
CA ALA A 27 -4.98 3.04 -3.05
C ALA A 27 -4.33 2.15 -4.11
N PHE A 28 -4.58 0.85 -4.10
CA PHE A 28 -4.05 -0.04 -5.14
C PHE A 28 -4.65 0.29 -6.50
N VAL A 29 -5.93 0.60 -6.56
CA VAL A 29 -6.55 0.99 -7.83
C VAL A 29 -5.89 2.24 -8.39
N LEU A 30 -5.68 3.24 -7.55
CA LEU A 30 -5.03 4.48 -7.98
C LEU A 30 -3.58 4.23 -8.40
N THR A 31 -2.89 3.37 -7.69
CA THR A 31 -1.52 3.01 -8.04
C THR A 31 -1.47 2.36 -9.41
N GLY A 32 -2.43 1.50 -9.71
CA GLY A 32 -2.48 0.84 -11.01
C GLY A 32 -2.78 1.81 -12.16
N ARG A 33 -3.33 2.98 -11.85
CA ARG A 33 -3.62 3.99 -12.86
C ARG A 33 -2.55 5.07 -12.96
N ASP A 34 -1.52 4.97 -12.15
CA ASP A 34 -0.45 5.97 -12.11
C ASP A 34 0.43 5.83 -13.35
N ARG A 35 0.30 6.78 -14.26
CA ARG A 35 1.03 6.72 -15.53
C ARG A 35 2.53 6.76 -15.37
N GLN A 36 3.01 7.57 -14.45
CA GLN A 36 4.46 7.69 -14.24
C GLN A 36 5.02 6.37 -13.73
N LEU A 37 4.30 5.73 -12.83
CA LEU A 37 4.73 4.46 -12.31
C LEU A 37 4.72 3.41 -13.41
N ARG A 38 3.65 3.38 -14.21
CA ARG A 38 3.54 2.40 -15.28
C ARG A 38 4.68 2.52 -16.28
N GLN A 39 5.09 3.75 -16.58
CA GLN A 39 6.23 3.96 -17.47
C GLN A 39 7.52 3.47 -16.86
N ARG A 40 7.72 3.71 -15.57
CA ARG A 40 8.93 3.25 -14.89
C ARG A 40 9.01 1.73 -14.79
N LEU A 41 7.86 1.06 -14.74
CA LEU A 41 7.79 -0.37 -14.59
C LEU A 41 7.50 -1.11 -15.89
N ARG A 42 7.61 -0.42 -17.01
CA ARG A 42 7.22 -0.97 -18.31
C ARG A 42 7.91 -2.29 -18.68
N GLU A 43 9.15 -2.44 -18.23
CA GLU A 43 9.91 -3.64 -18.51
C GLU A 43 9.91 -4.65 -17.37
N ALA A 44 9.20 -4.34 -16.31
CA ALA A 44 9.30 -5.13 -15.08
C ALA A 44 8.26 -6.23 -15.00
N ARG A 45 8.67 -7.34 -14.42
CA ARG A 45 7.79 -8.44 -14.05
C ARG A 45 8.15 -8.85 -12.65
N LEU A 46 7.17 -8.81 -11.75
CA LEU A 46 7.45 -9.04 -10.35
C LEU A 46 6.18 -9.41 -9.61
N THR A 47 6.28 -10.37 -8.73
CA THR A 47 5.19 -10.73 -7.83
C THR A 47 5.61 -10.36 -6.43
N THR A 48 4.82 -9.50 -5.78
CA THR A 48 5.11 -9.07 -4.42
C THR A 48 4.01 -9.50 -3.49
N LEU A 49 4.39 -9.85 -2.26
CA LEU A 49 3.46 -10.22 -1.22
C LEU A 49 3.51 -9.14 -0.14
N TRP A 50 2.36 -8.59 0.20
CA TRP A 50 2.24 -7.50 1.17
C TRP A 50 1.46 -7.99 2.38
N ILE A 51 2.02 -7.86 3.56
CA ILE A 51 1.43 -8.39 4.78
C ILE A 51 1.36 -7.32 5.86
N VAL A 52 0.18 -7.15 6.46
CA VAL A 52 0.02 -6.35 7.67
C VAL A 52 -0.31 -7.35 8.77
N GLU A 53 0.67 -7.61 9.62
CA GLU A 53 0.62 -8.79 10.49
C GLU A 53 -0.46 -8.75 11.56
N ASP A 54 -0.60 -7.64 12.27
CA ASP A 54 -1.55 -7.59 13.39
C ASP A 54 -3.01 -7.67 12.94
N TRP A 55 -3.31 -7.27 11.69
CA TRP A 55 -4.67 -7.35 11.16
C TRP A 55 -4.85 -8.52 10.20
N ASP A 56 -3.79 -9.30 10.01
CA ASP A 56 -3.82 -10.45 9.12
C ASP A 56 -4.32 -10.07 7.73
N LEU A 57 -3.86 -8.94 7.24
CA LEU A 57 -4.19 -8.50 5.90
C LEU A 57 -3.08 -8.91 4.95
N VAL A 58 -3.47 -9.52 3.85
CA VAL A 58 -2.51 -10.03 2.87
C VAL A 58 -2.98 -9.66 1.47
N TRP A 59 -2.05 -9.14 0.68
CA TRP A 59 -2.30 -8.89 -0.73
C TRP A 59 -1.13 -9.40 -1.54
N THR A 60 -1.42 -9.93 -2.72
CA THR A 60 -0.42 -10.18 -3.73
C THR A 60 -0.55 -9.08 -4.77
N VAL A 61 0.52 -8.38 -5.03
CA VAL A 61 0.55 -7.32 -6.03
C VAL A 61 1.52 -7.74 -7.11
N THR A 62 1.01 -7.88 -8.33
CA THR A 62 1.82 -8.32 -9.46
C THR A 62 2.05 -7.17 -10.41
N ILE A 63 3.25 -7.11 -10.94
CA ILE A 63 3.62 -6.18 -11.99
C ILE A 63 3.92 -7.02 -13.21
N ASP A 64 3.26 -6.71 -14.32
CA ASP A 64 3.53 -7.40 -15.58
C ASP A 64 3.62 -6.35 -16.67
N ARG A 65 4.85 -6.00 -17.03
CA ARG A 65 5.12 -4.99 -18.05
C ARG A 65 4.40 -3.69 -17.76
N GLY A 66 4.47 -3.26 -16.52
CA GLY A 66 3.85 -2.02 -16.08
C GLY A 66 2.41 -2.13 -15.66
N LYS A 67 1.76 -3.25 -15.93
CA LYS A 67 0.39 -3.46 -15.47
C LYS A 67 0.42 -3.95 -14.04
N ILE A 68 -0.34 -3.29 -13.18
CA ILE A 68 -0.37 -3.62 -11.76
C ILE A 68 -1.73 -4.23 -11.42
N ALA A 69 -1.70 -5.42 -10.84
CA ALA A 69 -2.91 -6.10 -10.40
C ALA A 69 -2.74 -6.50 -8.95
N PHE A 70 -3.83 -6.63 -8.23
CA PHE A 70 -3.76 -7.02 -6.83
C PHE A 70 -4.87 -8.01 -6.50
N GLN A 71 -4.57 -8.91 -5.56
CA GLN A 71 -5.51 -9.91 -5.08
C GLN A 71 -5.34 -10.06 -3.59
N ARG A 72 -6.42 -10.39 -2.90
CA ARG A 72 -6.43 -10.56 -1.45
C ARG A 72 -6.10 -11.99 -1.04
N ARG A 73 -5.10 -12.56 -1.64
CA ARG A 73 -4.65 -13.90 -1.28
C ARG A 73 -3.14 -13.97 -1.43
N PRO A 74 -2.49 -14.83 -0.66
CA PRO A 74 -1.03 -14.91 -0.74
C PRO A 74 -0.58 -15.67 -1.97
N ALA A 75 0.45 -15.15 -2.61
CA ALA A 75 1.10 -15.85 -3.70
C ALA A 75 1.95 -16.97 -3.11
N LYS A 76 2.07 -18.05 -3.86
CA LYS A 76 2.86 -19.19 -3.39
C LYS A 76 4.36 -18.91 -3.47
N HIS A 77 4.77 -18.21 -4.50
CA HIS A 77 6.19 -17.94 -4.73
C HIS A 77 6.40 -16.48 -5.07
N PRO A 78 6.29 -15.59 -4.08
CA PRO A 78 6.53 -14.18 -4.35
C PRO A 78 8.01 -13.94 -4.57
N ASP A 79 8.32 -12.97 -5.43
CA ASP A 79 9.70 -12.54 -5.63
C ASP A 79 10.16 -11.68 -4.48
N LEU A 80 9.22 -11.03 -3.83
CA LEU A 80 9.48 -10.10 -2.74
C LEU A 80 8.36 -10.15 -1.74
N THR A 81 8.70 -10.01 -0.46
CA THR A 81 7.70 -9.88 0.59
C THR A 81 7.93 -8.58 1.34
N ILE A 82 6.89 -7.79 1.51
CA ILE A 82 6.93 -6.55 2.27
C ILE A 82 5.97 -6.73 3.43
N SER A 83 6.45 -6.57 4.65
CA SER A 83 5.59 -6.75 5.80
C SER A 83 5.68 -5.59 6.77
N TRP A 84 4.57 -5.35 7.46
CA TRP A 84 4.48 -4.37 8.53
C TRP A 84 3.93 -5.10 9.74
N GLN A 85 4.50 -4.88 10.89
CA GLN A 85 4.05 -5.55 12.11
C GLN A 85 2.67 -5.09 12.53
N THR A 86 2.38 -3.82 12.36
CA THR A 86 1.09 -3.26 12.76
C THR A 86 0.47 -2.45 11.64
N ALA A 87 -0.85 -2.40 11.65
CA ALA A 87 -1.58 -1.56 10.72
C ALA A 87 -1.28 -0.09 10.95
N ARG A 88 -1.04 0.28 12.20
CA ARG A 88 -0.68 1.66 12.52
C ARG A 88 0.62 2.06 11.84
N GLU A 89 1.63 1.20 11.88
CA GLU A 89 2.90 1.47 11.24
C GLU A 89 2.73 1.61 9.73
N PHE A 90 1.96 0.70 9.14
CA PHE A 90 1.68 0.72 7.71
C PHE A 90 1.02 2.04 7.29
N LEU A 91 -0.04 2.42 8.00
CA LEU A 91 -0.79 3.62 7.64
C LEU A 91 -0.02 4.90 7.97
N SER A 92 0.80 4.88 9.00
CA SER A 92 1.63 6.02 9.34
C SER A 92 2.71 6.26 8.28
N SER A 93 3.24 5.20 7.70
CA SER A 93 4.22 5.35 6.63
C SER A 93 3.64 6.13 5.46
N ALA A 94 2.36 5.88 5.15
CA ALA A 94 1.70 6.58 4.07
C ALA A 94 1.55 8.07 4.37
N ARG A 95 1.24 8.39 5.63
CA ARG A 95 1.03 9.79 6.00
C ARG A 95 2.30 10.59 5.94
N GLU A 96 3.37 10.01 6.39
CA GLU A 96 4.63 10.73 6.51
C GLU A 96 5.38 10.84 5.22
N SER A 97 4.96 10.10 4.21
CA SER A 97 5.67 10.02 2.95
C SER A 97 7.14 9.66 3.16
N ALA A 98 7.43 9.06 4.28
CA ALA A 98 8.79 8.75 4.63
C ALA A 98 9.18 7.40 4.06
N SER A 99 10.45 7.11 4.11
CA SER A 99 10.91 5.79 3.77
C SER A 99 10.21 4.81 4.68
N PRO A 100 9.65 3.77 4.13
CA PRO A 100 8.91 2.84 4.95
C PRO A 100 9.84 2.17 5.94
N GLN A 101 9.35 2.09 7.16
CA GLN A 101 10.02 1.33 8.18
C GLN A 101 9.70 -0.15 8.01
N SER A 102 9.15 -0.50 6.88
CA SER A 102 8.76 -1.85 6.60
C SER A 102 9.97 -2.73 6.45
N ARG A 103 9.82 -3.96 6.84
CA ARG A 103 10.83 -4.95 6.58
C ARG A 103 10.72 -5.36 5.14
N LEU A 104 11.67 -4.92 4.37
CA LEU A 104 11.75 -5.36 3.00
C LEU A 104 12.58 -6.62 3.00
N GLU A 105 11.91 -7.74 3.00
CA GLU A 105 12.60 -9.00 2.88
C GLU A 105 12.84 -9.27 1.41
N LEU A 106 14.06 -9.03 1.02
CA LEU A 106 14.42 -9.14 -0.38
C LEU A 106 15.12 -10.43 -0.64
N ALA A 107 14.45 -11.24 -1.42
CA ALA A 107 15.19 -12.32 -2.01
C ALA A 107 15.76 -11.72 -3.25
N GLY A 108 16.93 -11.17 -3.18
CA GLY A 108 17.36 -10.98 -4.32
C GLY A 108 18.15 -9.91 -4.95
N ASN A 109 17.84 -9.41 -6.10
CA ASN A 109 18.79 -8.55 -6.76
C ASN A 109 18.36 -7.09 -6.65
N LEU A 110 19.30 -6.21 -6.94
CA LEU A 110 19.08 -4.77 -6.83
C LEU A 110 17.99 -4.28 -7.76
N GLU A 111 17.80 -4.94 -8.87
CA GLU A 111 16.80 -4.53 -9.82
C GLU A 111 15.40 -4.71 -9.25
N LEU A 112 15.16 -5.83 -8.57
CA LEU A 112 13.87 -6.07 -7.93
C LEU A 112 13.62 -5.06 -6.83
N ARG A 113 14.67 -4.66 -6.11
CA ARG A 113 14.55 -3.65 -5.07
C ARG A 113 14.13 -2.32 -5.64
N ARG A 114 14.71 -1.94 -6.76
CA ARG A 114 14.40 -0.67 -7.39
C ARG A 114 12.95 -0.64 -7.84
N VAL A 115 12.51 -1.72 -8.49
CA VAL A 115 11.15 -1.83 -8.96
C VAL A 115 10.17 -1.78 -7.78
N ALA A 116 10.45 -2.55 -6.73
CA ALA A 116 9.61 -2.57 -5.56
C ALA A 116 9.56 -1.22 -4.86
N SER A 117 10.69 -0.53 -4.84
CA SER A 117 10.77 0.78 -4.23
C SER A 117 9.89 1.79 -4.95
N HIS A 118 9.90 1.79 -6.28
CA HIS A 118 9.02 2.66 -7.04
C HIS A 118 7.56 2.33 -6.80
N LEU A 119 7.24 1.04 -6.79
CA LEU A 119 5.88 0.60 -6.54
C LEU A 119 5.42 1.03 -5.15
N LEU A 120 6.22 0.78 -4.14
CA LEU A 120 5.88 1.10 -2.76
C LEU A 120 5.70 2.59 -2.56
N LYS A 121 6.61 3.39 -3.11
CA LYS A 121 6.55 4.83 -2.98
C LYS A 121 5.27 5.39 -3.62
N SER A 122 4.93 4.92 -4.80
CA SER A 122 3.70 5.35 -5.46
C SER A 122 2.48 4.93 -4.65
N PHE A 123 2.46 3.68 -4.20
CA PHE A 123 1.35 3.19 -3.40
C PHE A 123 1.15 4.00 -2.12
N LEU A 124 2.23 4.26 -1.39
CA LEU A 124 2.13 5.01 -0.14
C LEU A 124 1.66 6.44 -0.37
N SER A 125 2.06 7.04 -1.48
CA SER A 125 1.58 8.37 -1.85
C SER A 125 0.08 8.36 -2.08
N HIS A 126 -0.41 7.39 -2.84
CA HIS A 126 -1.85 7.27 -3.09
C HIS A 126 -2.61 6.91 -1.82
N LEU A 127 -2.04 6.04 -1.00
CA LEU A 127 -2.68 5.67 0.26
C LEU A 127 -2.82 6.88 1.17
N GLY A 128 -1.80 7.72 1.25
CA GLY A 128 -1.87 8.95 2.03
C GLY A 128 -2.96 9.87 1.53
N HIS A 129 -3.10 9.96 0.21
CA HIS A 129 -4.15 10.78 -0.38
C HIS A 129 -5.54 10.24 -0.02
N VAL A 130 -5.74 8.94 -0.11
CA VAL A 130 -7.02 8.32 0.22
C VAL A 130 -7.33 8.48 1.70
N LEU A 131 -6.32 8.38 2.56
CA LEU A 131 -6.53 8.58 4.00
C LEU A 131 -7.01 9.99 4.32
N ARG A 132 -6.54 10.98 3.58
CA ARG A 132 -6.96 12.36 3.78
C ARG A 132 -8.34 12.62 3.22
N ASN A 133 -8.77 11.85 2.23
CA ASN A 133 -10.06 12.02 1.60
C ASN A 133 -10.60 10.63 1.22
N PRO A 134 -11.16 9.90 2.20
CA PRO A 134 -11.51 8.49 2.00
C PRO A 134 -12.83 8.31 1.24
N VAL A 135 -12.77 8.56 -0.05
CA VAL A 135 -13.91 8.34 -0.95
C VAL A 135 -13.48 7.48 -2.13
N ASP A 136 -14.45 6.80 -2.73
CA ASP A 136 -14.19 6.01 -3.92
C ASP A 136 -14.31 6.88 -5.18
N GLY A 137 -14.26 6.23 -6.33
CA GLY A 137 -14.32 6.96 -7.60
C GLY A 137 -15.63 7.68 -7.85
N ALA A 138 -16.69 7.28 -7.16
CA ALA A 138 -17.99 7.92 -7.28
C ALA A 138 -18.24 8.95 -6.18
N GLY A 139 -17.28 9.19 -5.32
CA GLY A 139 -17.44 10.15 -4.23
C GLY A 139 -18.08 9.55 -2.99
N GLU A 140 -18.30 8.25 -2.96
CA GLU A 140 -18.91 7.59 -1.81
C GLU A 140 -17.88 7.32 -0.72
N SER A 141 -18.31 7.46 0.54
CA SER A 141 -17.40 7.25 1.67
C SER A 141 -16.88 5.81 1.73
N LEU A 142 -15.61 5.67 2.03
CA LEU A 142 -14.98 4.37 2.25
C LEU A 142 -15.03 3.96 3.71
N LEU A 143 -15.45 4.86 4.56
CA LEU A 143 -15.48 4.60 6.01
C LEU A 143 -16.76 3.90 6.43
#